data_f253e54ef7539258287d23672c7ffe4c
#
_entry.id   f253e54ef7539258287d23672c7ffe4c
#
_cell.length_a   1.000
_cell.length_b   1.000
_cell.length_c   1.000
_cell.angle_alpha   90.00
_cell.angle_beta   90.00
_cell.angle_gamma   90.00
#
_symmetry.space_group_name_H-M   'P 1'
#
loop_
_entity.id
_entity.type
_entity.pdbx_description
1 polymer ?
#
loop_
_entity_poly.entity_id
_entity_poly.type
_entity_poly.pdbx_seq_one_letter_code
_entity_poly.pdbx_strand_id
1 'polypeptide(L)'
;MKKIILLLCIASIVMANIESNSQQPIEIEIIEQDMNHVVLNYKINHFNIESININDELYHKVELSGEPNSLIQYYPDLPHINRSLIVPNDQSMIASVIDSEYTLYSDMNIVPSKGNVPRNIDINELPFVEGVVYNINEFYPSNLVDINDPYILRDFRGQVLQFNPFSYNPVTQELKVYNDVTIRVDFNGNNRINSLSESLGDDKKIINDYNNLYLNHFLNYETYLNRYTPINEDGEMLVICYDSFCDEMQPFVDWKNQKGIKTTLVPKSDAGTTSTSIKIMFKAFIIPMI
;
A
#
# COMPACT_ATOMS: atom_id res chain seq x y z
N MET A 1 56.29 -15.36 54.53
CA MET A 1 55.78 -15.46 53.15
C MET A 1 54.26 -15.57 53.19
N LYS A 2 53.57 -14.44 52.96
CA LYS A 2 52.09 -14.40 52.93
C LYS A 2 51.66 -14.63 51.47
N LYS A 3 50.91 -15.71 51.21
CA LYS A 3 50.27 -15.99 49.91
C LYS A 3 48.97 -15.19 49.81
N ILE A 4 48.91 -14.26 48.88
CA ILE A 4 47.72 -13.54 48.53
C ILE A 4 46.98 -14.42 47.50
N ILE A 5 45.82 -14.89 47.87
CA ILE A 5 44.90 -15.57 46.95
C ILE A 5 44.03 -14.50 46.29
N LEU A 6 44.25 -14.29 44.99
CA LEU A 6 43.44 -13.40 44.16
C LEU A 6 42.16 -14.13 43.72
N LEU A 7 41.03 -13.77 44.28
CA LEU A 7 39.73 -14.34 43.92
C LEU A 7 39.21 -13.55 42.67
N LEU A 8 39.26 -14.18 41.50
CA LEU A 8 38.72 -13.61 40.27
C LEU A 8 37.20 -13.89 40.23
N CYS A 9 36.39 -12.91 40.55
CA CYS A 9 34.93 -12.95 40.29
C CYS A 9 34.68 -12.74 38.82
N ILE A 10 34.37 -13.83 38.11
CA ILE A 10 33.82 -13.76 36.74
C ILE A 10 32.34 -13.47 36.88
N ALA A 11 31.95 -12.22 36.66
CA ALA A 11 30.56 -11.83 36.48
C ALA A 11 30.11 -12.24 35.09
N SER A 12 29.43 -13.37 34.97
CA SER A 12 28.71 -13.75 33.75
C SER A 12 27.51 -12.83 33.58
N ILE A 13 27.61 -11.87 32.64
CA ILE A 13 26.47 -11.10 32.19
C ILE A 13 25.61 -12.03 31.32
N VAL A 14 24.55 -12.55 31.90
CA VAL A 14 23.48 -13.21 31.14
C VAL A 14 22.72 -12.09 30.42
N MET A 15 23.02 -11.91 29.16
CA MET A 15 22.15 -11.11 28.25
C MET A 15 20.88 -11.91 28.08
N ALA A 16 19.84 -11.57 28.83
CA ALA A 16 18.50 -12.00 28.55
C ALA A 16 18.12 -11.32 27.22
N ASN A 17 18.08 -12.07 26.14
CA ASN A 17 17.35 -11.68 24.94
C ASN A 17 15.87 -11.59 25.36
N ILE A 18 15.41 -10.37 25.61
CA ILE A 18 13.98 -10.08 25.63
C ILE A 18 13.58 -10.12 24.16
N GLU A 19 13.18 -11.30 23.66
CA GLU A 19 12.33 -11.38 22.48
C GLU A 19 11.05 -10.64 22.87
N SER A 20 10.93 -9.39 22.43
CA SER A 20 9.65 -8.71 22.42
C SER A 20 8.80 -9.44 21.39
N ASN A 21 7.97 -10.34 21.86
CA ASN A 21 6.96 -11.02 21.05
C ASN A 21 5.83 -10.00 20.75
N SER A 22 6.18 -8.91 20.05
CA SER A 22 5.21 -7.96 19.53
C SER A 22 4.67 -8.58 18.24
N GLN A 23 3.64 -9.36 18.39
CA GLN A 23 2.86 -9.87 17.25
C GLN A 23 2.40 -8.66 16.41
N GLN A 24 2.63 -8.72 15.11
CA GLN A 24 2.15 -7.68 14.20
C GLN A 24 0.63 -7.56 14.33
N PRO A 25 0.04 -6.34 14.27
CA PRO A 25 -1.41 -6.17 14.34
C PRO A 25 -2.14 -7.00 13.29
N ILE A 26 -1.54 -7.12 12.11
CA ILE A 26 -2.05 -7.88 10.98
C ILE A 26 -0.94 -8.77 10.46
N GLU A 27 -1.25 -10.03 10.24
CA GLU A 27 -0.40 -10.96 9.49
C GLU A 27 -1.11 -11.32 8.18
N ILE A 28 -0.36 -11.31 7.09
CA ILE A 28 -0.84 -11.71 5.77
C ILE A 28 0.13 -12.76 5.23
N GLU A 29 -0.37 -13.96 5.04
CA GLU A 29 0.40 -15.08 4.53
C GLU A 29 -0.11 -15.48 3.14
N ILE A 30 0.80 -15.70 2.21
CA ILE A 30 0.49 -16.31 0.92
C ILE A 30 0.61 -17.83 1.11
N ILE A 31 -0.54 -18.52 1.15
CA ILE A 31 -0.60 -19.98 1.33
C ILE A 31 -0.22 -20.69 0.02
N GLU A 32 -0.73 -20.17 -1.09
CA GLU A 32 -0.52 -20.73 -2.42
C GLU A 32 -0.53 -19.60 -3.45
N GLN A 33 0.34 -19.69 -4.46
CA GLN A 33 0.32 -18.76 -5.58
C GLN A 33 0.87 -19.37 -6.86
N ASP A 34 0.25 -19.01 -7.96
CA ASP A 34 0.74 -19.26 -9.32
C ASP A 34 0.35 -18.08 -10.25
N MET A 35 0.44 -18.27 -11.56
CA MET A 35 0.07 -17.25 -12.54
C MET A 35 -1.43 -17.03 -12.69
N ASN A 36 -2.27 -17.91 -12.16
CA ASN A 36 -3.71 -17.92 -12.34
C ASN A 36 -4.46 -17.58 -11.05
N HIS A 37 -3.84 -17.80 -9.89
CA HIS A 37 -4.47 -17.52 -8.61
C HIS A 37 -3.47 -17.27 -7.48
N VAL A 38 -3.99 -16.68 -6.40
CA VAL A 38 -3.30 -16.50 -5.12
C VAL A 38 -4.28 -16.86 -4.00
N VAL A 39 -3.82 -17.59 -3.00
CA VAL A 39 -4.56 -17.84 -1.76
C VAL A 39 -3.87 -17.12 -0.62
N LEU A 40 -4.60 -16.21 0.01
CA LEU A 40 -4.12 -15.35 1.09
C LEU A 40 -4.82 -15.72 2.39
N ASN A 41 -4.06 -15.82 3.48
CA ASN A 41 -4.62 -15.86 4.82
C ASN A 41 -4.35 -14.53 5.52
N TYR A 42 -5.39 -13.95 6.09
CA TYR A 42 -5.36 -12.73 6.89
C TYR A 42 -5.63 -13.07 8.35
N LYS A 43 -4.74 -12.66 9.25
CA LYS A 43 -4.93 -12.76 10.70
C LYS A 43 -4.92 -11.38 11.33
N ILE A 44 -5.97 -11.07 12.11
CA ILE A 44 -6.06 -9.85 12.89
C ILE A 44 -5.70 -10.22 14.34
N ASN A 45 -4.48 -9.86 14.75
CA ASN A 45 -3.96 -10.17 16.07
C ASN A 45 -4.33 -9.12 17.11
N HIS A 46 -4.29 -7.83 16.70
CA HIS A 46 -4.54 -6.69 17.58
C HIS A 46 -5.29 -5.57 16.85
N PHE A 47 -6.27 -5.02 17.52
CA PHE A 47 -6.96 -3.80 17.13
C PHE A 47 -7.35 -3.03 18.39
N ASN A 48 -7.71 -1.76 18.27
CA ASN A 48 -8.10 -0.91 19.38
C ASN A 48 -9.58 -0.52 19.29
N ILE A 49 -10.26 -0.51 20.43
CA ILE A 49 -11.60 0.03 20.60
C ILE A 49 -11.52 1.13 21.63
N GLU A 50 -11.76 2.37 21.22
CA GLU A 50 -11.82 3.53 22.07
C GLU A 50 -13.29 3.91 22.33
N SER A 51 -13.65 4.12 23.61
CA SER A 51 -14.98 4.59 24.00
C SER A 51 -15.00 6.10 24.04
N ILE A 52 -15.95 6.73 23.35
CA ILE A 52 -16.14 8.18 23.33
C ILE A 52 -17.60 8.54 23.64
N ASN A 53 -17.81 9.66 24.34
CA ASN A 53 -19.15 10.17 24.62
C ASN A 53 -19.53 11.24 23.58
N ILE A 54 -20.67 11.05 22.93
CA ILE A 54 -21.23 11.99 21.97
C ILE A 54 -22.67 12.28 22.40
N ASN A 55 -22.98 13.53 22.80
CA ASN A 55 -24.31 13.95 23.23
C ASN A 55 -24.94 13.06 24.34
N ASP A 56 -24.13 12.69 25.35
CA ASP A 56 -24.50 11.82 26.47
C ASP A 56 -24.71 10.32 26.09
N GLU A 57 -24.41 9.93 24.87
CA GLU A 57 -24.44 8.55 24.41
C GLU A 57 -23.00 8.00 24.25
N LEU A 58 -22.82 6.72 24.60
CA LEU A 58 -21.53 6.04 24.48
C LEU A 58 -21.39 5.46 23.08
N TYR A 59 -20.32 5.86 22.39
CA TYR A 59 -19.91 5.32 21.09
C TYR A 59 -18.55 4.67 21.20
N HIS A 60 -18.25 3.84 20.19
CA HIS A 60 -16.99 3.13 20.07
C HIS A 60 -16.33 3.44 18.73
N LYS A 61 -15.06 3.80 18.78
CA LYS A 61 -14.20 3.98 17.62
C LYS A 61 -13.30 2.77 17.48
N VAL A 62 -13.30 2.14 16.32
CA VAL A 62 -12.46 0.99 16.00
C VAL A 62 -11.26 1.45 15.18
N GLU A 63 -10.07 1.04 15.59
CA GLU A 63 -8.83 1.36 14.90
C GLU A 63 -7.99 0.11 14.69
N LEU A 64 -7.45 -0.05 13.49
CA LEU A 64 -6.51 -1.10 13.14
C LEU A 64 -5.19 -0.43 12.75
N SER A 65 -4.15 -0.69 13.51
CA SER A 65 -2.87 0.01 13.37
C SER A 65 -2.28 -0.15 11.97
N GLY A 66 -1.98 0.99 11.33
CA GLY A 66 -1.43 1.04 9.99
C GLY A 66 -2.46 0.98 8.86
N GLU A 67 -3.75 0.80 9.16
CA GLU A 67 -4.79 0.71 8.16
C GLU A 67 -5.76 1.91 8.24
N PRO A 68 -6.32 2.37 7.12
CA PRO A 68 -7.28 3.45 7.09
C PRO A 68 -8.67 2.99 7.49
N ASN A 69 -9.46 3.91 8.03
CA ASN A 69 -10.90 3.73 8.18
C ASN A 69 -11.65 4.14 6.90
N SER A 70 -12.90 3.71 6.80
CA SER A 70 -13.79 4.06 5.69
C SER A 70 -14.05 5.57 5.66
N LEU A 71 -13.96 6.16 4.47
CA LEU A 71 -14.27 7.58 4.24
C LEU A 71 -15.68 7.79 3.68
N ILE A 72 -16.57 6.81 3.84
CA ILE A 72 -17.98 6.94 3.42
C ILE A 72 -18.73 7.69 4.51
N GLN A 73 -19.09 8.93 4.24
CA GLN A 73 -19.74 9.81 5.20
C GLN A 73 -21.07 9.23 5.69
N TYR A 74 -21.32 9.33 6.99
CA TYR A 74 -22.53 8.87 7.69
C TYR A 74 -22.68 7.34 7.82
N TYR A 75 -21.73 6.56 7.33
CA TYR A 75 -21.66 5.11 7.53
C TYR A 75 -20.79 4.77 8.74
N PRO A 76 -20.88 3.56 9.31
CA PRO A 76 -20.02 3.14 10.40
C PRO A 76 -18.54 3.31 10.06
N ASP A 77 -17.77 3.95 10.93
CA ASP A 77 -16.35 4.25 10.74
C ASP A 77 -15.50 3.03 11.10
N LEU A 78 -15.36 2.14 10.15
CA LEU A 78 -14.67 0.86 10.30
C LEU A 78 -13.39 0.81 9.47
N PRO A 79 -12.29 0.26 10.01
CA PRO A 79 -11.06 0.06 9.26
C PRO A 79 -11.18 -1.05 8.21
N HIS A 80 -10.40 -0.92 7.13
CA HIS A 80 -10.27 -1.90 6.07
C HIS A 80 -8.81 -2.05 5.64
N ILE A 81 -8.48 -3.19 5.07
CA ILE A 81 -7.12 -3.55 4.64
C ILE A 81 -7.08 -3.58 3.12
N ASN A 82 -6.24 -2.73 2.53
CA ASN A 82 -6.02 -2.69 1.08
C ASN A 82 -4.67 -3.32 0.75
N ARG A 83 -4.69 -4.32 -0.15
CA ARG A 83 -3.46 -4.92 -0.67
C ARG A 83 -3.52 -5.05 -2.18
N SER A 84 -2.40 -4.79 -2.83
CA SER A 84 -2.29 -4.84 -4.29
C SER A 84 -1.71 -6.17 -4.75
N LEU A 85 -2.27 -6.67 -5.85
CA LEU A 85 -1.77 -7.82 -6.59
C LEU A 85 -1.50 -7.42 -8.05
N ILE A 86 -0.46 -7.97 -8.65
CA ILE A 86 -0.24 -7.87 -10.08
C ILE A 86 -1.27 -8.77 -10.78
N VAL A 87 -1.89 -8.25 -11.82
CA VAL A 87 -2.89 -8.96 -12.62
C VAL A 87 -2.48 -8.96 -14.11
N PRO A 88 -2.80 -10.01 -14.88
CA PRO A 88 -2.57 -10.03 -16.32
C PRO A 88 -3.30 -8.88 -17.03
N ASN A 89 -2.79 -8.49 -18.22
CA ASN A 89 -3.28 -7.31 -18.94
C ASN A 89 -4.73 -7.38 -19.40
N ASP A 90 -5.27 -8.55 -19.61
CA ASP A 90 -6.61 -8.79 -20.13
C ASP A 90 -7.56 -9.43 -19.11
N GLN A 91 -7.08 -9.62 -17.87
CA GLN A 91 -7.81 -10.26 -16.80
C GLN A 91 -8.06 -9.30 -15.62
N SER A 92 -8.89 -9.73 -14.70
CA SER A 92 -9.10 -9.08 -13.40
C SER A 92 -9.20 -10.13 -12.31
N MET A 93 -9.11 -9.68 -11.07
CA MET A 93 -9.34 -10.54 -9.91
C MET A 93 -10.81 -10.92 -9.79
N ILE A 94 -11.05 -12.17 -9.37
CA ILE A 94 -12.30 -12.64 -8.79
C ILE A 94 -11.93 -13.20 -7.42
N ALA A 95 -12.42 -12.61 -6.34
CA ALA A 95 -12.10 -13.04 -4.99
C ALA A 95 -13.26 -13.81 -4.37
N SER A 96 -12.94 -14.84 -3.61
CA SER A 96 -13.87 -15.61 -2.79
C SER A 96 -13.27 -15.91 -1.42
N VAL A 97 -14.08 -15.77 -0.38
CA VAL A 97 -13.73 -16.22 0.96
C VAL A 97 -13.94 -17.72 1.01
N ILE A 98 -12.90 -18.49 1.29
CA ILE A 98 -12.95 -19.96 1.35
C ILE A 98 -13.00 -20.48 2.79
N ASP A 99 -12.53 -19.68 3.75
CA ASP A 99 -12.66 -19.96 5.18
C ASP A 99 -12.68 -18.67 5.97
N SER A 100 -13.41 -18.63 7.11
CA SER A 100 -13.45 -17.47 7.98
C SER A 100 -13.88 -17.80 9.40
N GLU A 101 -13.15 -17.22 10.36
CA GLU A 101 -13.50 -17.23 11.77
C GLU A 101 -13.73 -15.80 12.26
N TYR A 102 -14.73 -15.60 13.12
CA TYR A 102 -14.98 -14.28 13.71
C TYR A 102 -15.34 -14.35 15.19
N THR A 103 -15.09 -13.24 15.87
CA THR A 103 -15.56 -12.98 17.23
C THR A 103 -16.67 -11.96 17.19
N LEU A 104 -17.76 -12.20 17.95
CA LEU A 104 -18.89 -11.28 18.05
C LEU A 104 -18.75 -10.44 19.33
N TYR A 105 -18.84 -9.11 19.19
CA TYR A 105 -18.88 -8.15 20.29
C TYR A 105 -20.29 -7.54 20.34
N SER A 106 -20.92 -7.58 21.52
CA SER A 106 -22.24 -7.00 21.76
C SER A 106 -22.13 -5.63 22.44
N ASP A 107 -23.23 -4.90 22.45
CA ASP A 107 -23.33 -3.55 23.05
C ASP A 107 -22.35 -2.54 22.43
N MET A 108 -22.07 -2.71 21.15
CA MET A 108 -21.21 -1.83 20.38
C MET A 108 -22.06 -0.77 19.67
N ASN A 109 -21.74 0.50 19.91
CA ASN A 109 -22.31 1.62 19.15
C ASN A 109 -21.17 2.29 18.38
N ILE A 110 -21.03 1.96 17.10
CA ILE A 110 -19.88 2.42 16.30
C ILE A 110 -20.12 3.85 15.82
N VAL A 111 -19.10 4.70 15.94
CA VAL A 111 -19.18 6.10 15.46
C VAL A 111 -19.42 6.16 13.94
N PRO A 112 -20.23 7.11 13.45
CA PRO A 112 -20.35 7.37 12.04
C PRO A 112 -19.11 8.10 11.49
N SER A 113 -18.67 7.72 10.30
CA SER A 113 -17.59 8.38 9.59
C SER A 113 -17.96 9.81 9.19
N LYS A 114 -17.05 10.74 9.42
CA LYS A 114 -17.16 12.14 8.96
C LYS A 114 -16.86 12.28 7.46
N GLY A 115 -16.46 11.21 6.80
CA GLY A 115 -16.12 11.18 5.37
C GLY A 115 -14.76 11.77 5.05
N ASN A 116 -14.57 12.08 3.77
CA ASN A 116 -13.33 12.69 3.28
C ASN A 116 -13.33 14.21 3.53
N VAL A 117 -12.77 14.64 4.65
CA VAL A 117 -12.73 16.04 5.07
C VAL A 117 -11.52 16.75 4.45
N PRO A 118 -11.71 17.90 3.76
CA PRO A 118 -10.61 18.71 3.26
C PRO A 118 -9.68 19.18 4.39
N ARG A 119 -8.37 19.27 4.12
CA ARG A 119 -7.35 19.62 5.13
C ARG A 119 -7.47 21.01 5.75
N ASN A 120 -8.24 21.90 5.14
CA ASN A 120 -8.51 23.25 5.65
C ASN A 120 -9.71 23.31 6.59
N ILE A 121 -10.34 22.19 6.88
CA ILE A 121 -11.45 22.07 7.84
C ILE A 121 -10.95 21.27 9.05
N ASP A 122 -11.16 21.79 10.26
CA ASP A 122 -10.88 21.02 11.47
C ASP A 122 -11.93 19.91 11.62
N ILE A 123 -11.48 18.66 11.53
CA ILE A 123 -12.35 17.50 11.65
C ILE A 123 -13.06 17.43 13.03
N ASN A 124 -12.47 18.02 14.07
CA ASN A 124 -13.05 18.02 15.41
C ASN A 124 -14.27 18.94 15.53
N GLU A 125 -14.37 19.96 14.67
CA GLU A 125 -15.54 20.86 14.64
C GLU A 125 -16.74 20.25 13.92
N LEU A 126 -16.54 19.16 13.15
CA LEU A 126 -17.64 18.49 12.47
C LEU A 126 -18.39 17.56 13.42
N PRO A 127 -19.74 17.62 13.44
CA PRO A 127 -20.53 16.68 14.22
C PRO A 127 -20.44 15.26 13.66
N PHE A 128 -20.63 14.28 14.54
CA PHE A 128 -20.96 12.92 14.12
C PHE A 128 -22.44 12.86 13.75
N VAL A 129 -22.74 12.29 12.58
CA VAL A 129 -24.11 12.20 12.06
C VAL A 129 -24.34 10.79 11.52
N GLU A 130 -25.30 10.09 12.08
CA GLU A 130 -25.71 8.77 11.60
C GLU A 130 -26.52 8.89 10.30
N GLY A 131 -26.15 8.08 9.32
CA GLY A 131 -26.89 7.94 8.08
C GLY A 131 -28.01 6.90 8.18
N VAL A 132 -28.71 6.72 7.05
CA VAL A 132 -29.83 5.77 6.97
C VAL A 132 -29.43 4.33 7.30
N VAL A 133 -28.18 3.97 7.11
CA VAL A 133 -27.64 2.64 7.40
C VAL A 133 -27.79 2.25 8.87
N TYR A 134 -27.78 3.22 9.80
CA TYR A 134 -27.97 2.99 11.23
C TYR A 134 -29.38 2.49 11.61
N ASN A 135 -30.34 2.62 10.71
CA ASN A 135 -31.69 2.12 10.89
C ASN A 135 -31.96 0.79 10.18
N ILE A 136 -30.94 0.18 9.59
CA ILE A 136 -31.04 -1.06 8.82
C ILE A 136 -30.52 -2.22 9.67
N ASN A 137 -31.34 -3.25 9.85
CA ASN A 137 -30.96 -4.45 10.61
C ASN A 137 -30.17 -5.43 9.73
N GLU A 138 -28.98 -4.99 9.28
CA GLU A 138 -28.04 -5.75 8.48
C GLU A 138 -26.62 -5.42 8.88
N PHE A 139 -25.71 -6.36 8.68
CA PHE A 139 -24.28 -6.12 8.90
C PHE A 139 -23.67 -5.27 7.77
N TYR A 140 -22.95 -4.21 8.13
CA TYR A 140 -22.22 -3.33 7.23
C TYR A 140 -20.71 -3.31 7.57
N PRO A 141 -19.80 -3.39 6.58
CA PRO A 141 -20.08 -3.76 5.20
C PRO A 141 -20.61 -5.20 5.09
N SER A 142 -21.43 -5.47 4.06
CA SER A 142 -22.00 -6.80 3.82
C SER A 142 -20.99 -7.76 3.18
N ASN A 143 -20.03 -7.20 2.43
CA ASN A 143 -18.99 -7.96 1.76
C ASN A 143 -17.72 -7.97 2.60
N LEU A 144 -17.15 -9.15 2.82
CA LEU A 144 -15.82 -9.27 3.45
C LEU A 144 -14.71 -8.82 2.49
N VAL A 145 -14.93 -8.95 1.20
CA VAL A 145 -13.92 -8.66 0.19
C VAL A 145 -14.53 -7.86 -0.93
N ASP A 146 -13.86 -6.77 -1.31
CA ASP A 146 -14.17 -5.94 -2.45
C ASP A 146 -12.94 -5.81 -3.36
N ILE A 147 -13.17 -5.58 -4.64
CA ILE A 147 -12.12 -5.44 -5.65
C ILE A 147 -12.29 -4.11 -6.36
N ASN A 148 -11.25 -3.31 -6.36
CA ASN A 148 -11.23 -2.03 -7.05
C ASN A 148 -10.85 -2.19 -8.53
N ASP A 149 -11.05 -1.13 -9.32
CA ASP A 149 -10.61 -1.12 -10.71
C ASP A 149 -9.08 -1.27 -10.82
N PRO A 150 -8.60 -1.99 -11.86
CA PRO A 150 -7.18 -2.09 -12.12
C PRO A 150 -6.52 -0.75 -12.39
N TYR A 151 -5.25 -0.62 -12.01
CA TYR A 151 -4.41 0.56 -12.25
C TYR A 151 -3.05 0.15 -12.85
N ILE A 152 -2.32 1.11 -13.36
CA ILE A 152 -0.95 0.90 -13.87
C ILE A 152 0.03 1.56 -12.90
N LEU A 153 0.98 0.76 -12.42
CA LEU A 153 2.16 1.24 -11.72
C LEU A 153 3.37 0.94 -12.60
N ARG A 154 3.71 1.88 -13.48
CA ARG A 154 4.79 1.85 -14.46
C ARG A 154 4.83 0.56 -15.30
N ASP A 155 5.45 -0.50 -14.78
CA ASP A 155 5.72 -1.74 -15.52
C ASP A 155 4.63 -2.79 -15.32
N PHE A 156 3.84 -2.66 -14.28
CA PHE A 156 2.83 -3.63 -13.90
C PHE A 156 1.43 -3.03 -13.87
N ARG A 157 0.49 -3.85 -14.27
CA ARG A 157 -0.93 -3.62 -14.03
C ARG A 157 -1.28 -4.26 -12.70
N GLY A 158 -1.74 -3.43 -11.76
CA GLY A 158 -2.14 -3.84 -10.42
C GLY A 158 -3.64 -3.73 -10.22
N GLN A 159 -4.14 -4.44 -9.21
CA GLN A 159 -5.51 -4.33 -8.75
C GLN A 159 -5.55 -4.47 -7.23
N VAL A 160 -6.39 -3.67 -6.56
CA VAL A 160 -6.51 -3.69 -5.10
C VAL A 160 -7.58 -4.68 -4.69
N LEU A 161 -7.18 -5.57 -3.77
CA LEU A 161 -8.06 -6.39 -2.94
C LEU A 161 -8.28 -5.64 -1.64
N GLN A 162 -9.52 -5.25 -1.34
CA GLN A 162 -9.92 -4.67 -0.08
C GLN A 162 -10.56 -5.75 0.79
N PHE A 163 -9.99 -5.99 1.97
CA PHE A 163 -10.55 -6.87 2.99
C PHE A 163 -11.16 -6.04 4.11
N ASN A 164 -12.40 -6.35 4.48
CA ASN A 164 -13.18 -5.68 5.51
C ASN A 164 -13.28 -6.59 6.75
N PRO A 165 -12.30 -6.56 7.68
CA PRO A 165 -12.31 -7.48 8.82
C PRO A 165 -13.37 -7.15 9.88
N PHE A 166 -14.01 -6.01 9.80
CA PHE A 166 -15.03 -5.55 10.73
C PHE A 166 -16.37 -5.39 10.02
N SER A 167 -17.43 -5.92 10.61
CA SER A 167 -18.79 -5.80 10.08
C SER A 167 -19.76 -5.54 11.23
N TYR A 168 -20.48 -4.44 11.18
CA TYR A 168 -21.30 -3.90 12.26
C TYR A 168 -22.78 -3.87 11.90
N ASN A 169 -23.65 -4.37 12.82
CA ASN A 169 -25.09 -4.21 12.72
C ASN A 169 -25.57 -3.13 13.72
N PRO A 170 -26.01 -1.96 13.25
CA PRO A 170 -26.37 -0.86 14.11
C PRO A 170 -27.62 -1.12 14.97
N VAL A 171 -28.56 -1.92 14.45
CA VAL A 171 -29.84 -2.19 15.13
C VAL A 171 -29.67 -3.17 16.29
N THR A 172 -28.83 -4.19 16.11
CA THR A 172 -28.50 -5.16 17.18
C THR A 172 -27.31 -4.72 18.02
N GLN A 173 -26.59 -3.66 17.61
CA GLN A 173 -25.35 -3.17 18.22
C GLN A 173 -24.30 -4.26 18.34
N GLU A 174 -24.20 -5.08 17.32
CA GLU A 174 -23.23 -6.19 17.23
C GLU A 174 -22.13 -5.88 16.24
N LEU A 175 -20.88 -6.07 16.66
CA LEU A 175 -19.69 -5.98 15.82
C LEU A 175 -19.08 -7.38 15.63
N LYS A 176 -19.01 -7.83 14.39
CA LYS A 176 -18.22 -9.00 14.00
C LYS A 176 -16.79 -8.57 13.69
N VAL A 177 -15.83 -9.23 14.29
CA VAL A 177 -14.40 -9.09 13.98
C VAL A 177 -13.92 -10.41 13.40
N TYR A 178 -13.59 -10.43 12.12
CA TYR A 178 -13.06 -11.60 11.43
C TYR A 178 -11.56 -11.71 11.72
N ASN A 179 -11.22 -12.62 12.61
CA ASN A 179 -9.87 -12.76 13.16
C ASN A 179 -8.94 -13.59 12.27
N ASP A 180 -9.47 -14.57 11.54
CA ASP A 180 -8.74 -15.44 10.63
C ASP A 180 -9.60 -15.68 9.38
N VAL A 181 -9.09 -15.26 8.21
CA VAL A 181 -9.83 -15.34 6.95
C VAL A 181 -8.92 -15.79 5.83
N THR A 182 -9.34 -16.83 5.13
CA THR A 182 -8.65 -17.30 3.92
C THR A 182 -9.41 -16.86 2.68
N ILE A 183 -8.74 -16.13 1.81
CA ILE A 183 -9.29 -15.56 0.58
C ILE A 183 -8.56 -16.16 -0.61
N ARG A 184 -9.31 -16.73 -1.53
CA ARG A 184 -8.82 -17.14 -2.86
C ARG A 184 -9.09 -16.04 -3.87
N VAL A 185 -8.06 -15.67 -4.61
CA VAL A 185 -8.11 -14.68 -5.69
C VAL A 185 -7.73 -15.38 -6.99
N ASP A 186 -8.66 -15.50 -7.91
CA ASP A 186 -8.43 -16.03 -9.25
C ASP A 186 -8.27 -14.92 -10.28
N PHE A 187 -7.32 -15.06 -11.22
CA PHE A 187 -7.06 -14.12 -12.31
C PHE A 187 -7.70 -14.63 -13.60
N ASN A 188 -9.03 -14.55 -13.70
CA ASN A 188 -9.78 -15.08 -14.85
C ASN A 188 -10.90 -14.15 -15.34
N GLY A 189 -11.07 -13.01 -14.69
CA GLY A 189 -12.05 -11.99 -15.11
C GLY A 189 -11.62 -11.34 -16.42
N ASN A 190 -12.54 -11.12 -17.34
CA ASN A 190 -12.26 -10.37 -18.58
C ASN A 190 -12.41 -8.88 -18.31
N ASN A 191 -11.29 -8.19 -18.11
CA ASN A 191 -11.27 -6.76 -17.86
C ASN A 191 -10.03 -6.12 -18.52
N ARG A 192 -10.26 -5.18 -19.44
CA ARG A 192 -9.21 -4.44 -20.16
C ARG A 192 -9.06 -2.99 -19.71
N ILE A 193 -9.67 -2.61 -18.60
CA ILE A 193 -9.45 -1.28 -18.02
C ILE A 193 -7.97 -1.17 -17.67
N ASN A 194 -7.33 -0.10 -18.10
CA ASN A 194 -5.92 0.16 -17.84
C ASN A 194 -4.99 -0.99 -18.25
N SER A 195 -5.25 -1.62 -19.41
CA SER A 195 -4.33 -2.59 -19.98
C SER A 195 -3.04 -1.89 -20.45
N LEU A 196 -1.89 -2.52 -20.21
CA LEU A 196 -0.62 -2.06 -20.78
C LEU A 196 -0.62 -2.29 -22.31
N SER A 197 -0.11 -1.32 -23.08
CA SER A 197 -0.04 -1.40 -24.53
C SER A 197 0.92 -2.48 -25.05
N GLU A 198 1.87 -2.86 -24.22
CA GLU A 198 2.83 -3.92 -24.48
C GLU A 198 2.77 -4.94 -23.35
N SER A 199 2.69 -6.23 -23.67
CA SER A 199 2.88 -7.26 -22.66
C SER A 199 4.34 -7.18 -22.18
N LEU A 200 4.54 -7.38 -20.87
CA LEU A 200 5.87 -7.55 -20.32
C LEU A 200 6.51 -8.77 -20.98
N GLY A 201 7.39 -8.55 -21.98
CA GLY A 201 8.21 -9.61 -22.56
C GLY A 201 9.26 -10.10 -21.56
N ASP A 202 9.81 -11.28 -21.80
CA ASP A 202 10.83 -11.89 -20.94
C ASP A 202 12.15 -11.08 -20.83
N ASP A 203 12.31 -10.05 -21.68
CA ASP A 203 13.51 -9.21 -21.77
C ASP A 203 13.40 -7.86 -21.02
N LYS A 204 12.33 -7.61 -20.28
CA LYS A 204 12.23 -6.35 -19.54
C LYS A 204 13.20 -6.32 -18.36
N LYS A 205 13.99 -5.25 -18.36
CA LYS A 205 14.90 -4.94 -17.26
C LYS A 205 14.21 -4.02 -16.27
N ILE A 206 14.27 -4.36 -14.99
CA ILE A 206 13.70 -3.54 -13.90
C ILE A 206 14.84 -2.92 -13.11
N ILE A 207 14.82 -1.60 -12.96
CA ILE A 207 15.80 -0.86 -12.16
C ILE A 207 15.59 -1.22 -10.68
N ASN A 208 16.68 -1.37 -9.91
CA ASN A 208 16.64 -1.80 -8.51
C ASN A 208 15.71 -0.96 -7.62
N ASP A 209 15.62 0.35 -7.83
CA ASP A 209 14.72 1.21 -7.06
C ASP A 209 13.25 0.83 -7.26
N TYR A 210 12.87 0.50 -8.50
CA TYR A 210 11.51 0.03 -8.80
C TYR A 210 11.29 -1.41 -8.35
N ASN A 211 12.32 -2.25 -8.39
CA ASN A 211 12.23 -3.60 -7.85
C ASN A 211 11.87 -3.57 -6.35
N ASN A 212 12.54 -2.72 -5.57
CA ASN A 212 12.24 -2.52 -4.15
C ASN A 212 10.83 -1.95 -3.93
N LEU A 213 10.39 -1.03 -4.80
CA LEU A 213 9.04 -0.49 -4.74
C LEU A 213 8.00 -1.57 -4.98
N TYR A 214 8.19 -2.42 -5.99
CA TYR A 214 7.25 -3.49 -6.32
C TYR A 214 7.20 -4.59 -5.26
N LEU A 215 8.35 -4.96 -4.66
CA LEU A 215 8.43 -5.90 -3.53
C LEU A 215 7.59 -5.42 -2.32
N ASN A 216 7.55 -4.12 -2.08
CA ASN A 216 6.77 -3.55 -0.97
C ASN A 216 5.31 -3.25 -1.33
N HIS A 217 4.99 -3.20 -2.62
CA HIS A 217 3.66 -2.78 -3.09
C HIS A 217 2.76 -3.94 -3.48
N PHE A 218 3.29 -4.96 -4.14
CA PHE A 218 2.52 -6.10 -4.63
C PHE A 218 2.80 -7.37 -3.84
N LEU A 219 1.76 -7.98 -3.27
CA LEU A 219 1.90 -9.22 -2.51
C LEU A 219 2.47 -10.37 -3.34
N ASN A 220 2.10 -10.47 -4.63
CA ASN A 220 2.49 -11.57 -5.52
C ASN A 220 3.69 -11.24 -6.42
N TYR A 221 4.45 -10.17 -6.14
CA TYR A 221 5.56 -9.76 -7.00
C TYR A 221 6.65 -10.81 -7.13
N GLU A 222 6.92 -11.60 -6.08
CA GLU A 222 7.94 -12.65 -6.10
C GLU A 222 7.70 -13.68 -7.22
N THR A 223 6.46 -13.97 -7.59
CA THR A 223 6.11 -14.85 -8.72
C THR A 223 6.63 -14.31 -10.05
N TYR A 224 6.84 -13.00 -10.13
CA TYR A 224 7.34 -12.31 -11.33
C TYR A 224 8.86 -12.07 -11.31
N LEU A 225 9.54 -12.17 -10.16
CA LEU A 225 11.00 -11.93 -10.03
C LEU A 225 11.84 -12.83 -10.95
N ASN A 226 11.42 -14.06 -11.15
CA ASN A 226 12.16 -15.01 -12.01
C ASN A 226 12.10 -14.66 -13.51
N ARG A 227 11.28 -13.66 -13.90
CA ARG A 227 11.13 -13.20 -15.28
C ARG A 227 11.98 -11.98 -15.61
N TYR A 228 12.55 -11.32 -14.61
CA TYR A 228 13.27 -10.06 -14.76
C TYR A 228 14.58 -10.11 -14.02
N THR A 229 15.65 -9.63 -14.66
CA THR A 229 16.92 -9.40 -13.98
C THR A 229 16.96 -7.93 -13.55
N PRO A 230 16.97 -7.61 -12.25
CA PRO A 230 17.18 -6.24 -11.79
C PRO A 230 18.51 -5.70 -12.30
N ILE A 231 18.48 -4.50 -12.84
CA ILE A 231 19.69 -3.81 -13.30
C ILE A 231 19.96 -2.58 -12.47
N ASN A 232 21.24 -2.33 -12.23
CA ASN A 232 21.71 -1.04 -11.73
C ASN A 232 21.93 -0.15 -12.93
N GLU A 233 20.93 0.64 -13.31
CA GLU A 233 21.11 1.74 -14.24
C GLU A 233 21.07 3.03 -13.44
N ASP A 234 22.17 3.74 -13.43
CA ASP A 234 22.21 5.13 -12.99
C ASP A 234 21.46 5.93 -14.05
N GLY A 235 20.21 6.28 -13.76
CA GLY A 235 19.41 7.10 -14.67
C GLY A 235 20.10 8.44 -14.92
N GLU A 236 20.07 8.93 -16.17
CA GLU A 236 20.54 10.28 -16.52
C GLU A 236 19.37 11.27 -16.55
N MET A 237 19.64 12.50 -16.16
CA MET A 237 18.66 13.60 -16.22
C MET A 237 19.02 14.55 -17.35
N LEU A 238 18.04 14.84 -18.22
CA LEU A 238 18.16 15.89 -19.21
C LEU A 238 17.33 17.09 -18.78
N VAL A 239 17.96 18.24 -18.65
CA VAL A 239 17.33 19.52 -18.37
C VAL A 239 17.40 20.38 -19.64
N ILE A 240 16.24 20.72 -20.19
CA ILE A 240 16.13 21.65 -21.32
C ILE A 240 15.70 22.99 -20.76
N CYS A 241 16.56 24.00 -20.86
CA CYS A 241 16.29 25.36 -20.39
C CYS A 241 15.96 26.29 -21.56
N TYR A 242 15.16 27.32 -21.32
CA TYR A 242 15.10 28.45 -22.22
C TYR A 242 16.41 29.22 -22.12
N ASP A 243 17.00 29.61 -23.26
CA ASP A 243 18.38 30.10 -23.36
C ASP A 243 18.76 31.17 -22.30
N SER A 244 17.86 32.13 -22.02
CA SER A 244 18.07 33.14 -20.99
C SER A 244 17.98 32.68 -19.54
N PHE A 245 17.57 31.44 -19.29
CA PHE A 245 17.44 30.87 -17.94
C PHE A 245 18.44 29.74 -17.67
N CYS A 246 19.34 29.45 -18.60
CA CYS A 246 20.26 28.33 -18.43
C CYS A 246 21.28 28.58 -17.33
N ASP A 247 21.73 29.82 -17.16
CA ASP A 247 22.66 30.17 -16.07
C ASP A 247 22.01 29.95 -14.69
N GLU A 248 20.73 30.28 -14.53
CA GLU A 248 19.97 30.07 -13.31
C GLU A 248 19.70 28.60 -13.02
N MET A 249 19.68 27.76 -14.06
CA MET A 249 19.51 26.31 -13.93
C MET A 249 20.81 25.58 -13.61
N GLN A 250 21.99 26.19 -13.84
CA GLN A 250 23.27 25.53 -13.60
C GLN A 250 23.44 25.04 -12.16
N PRO A 251 23.12 25.81 -11.10
CA PRO A 251 23.24 25.33 -9.72
C PRO A 251 22.39 24.09 -9.43
N PHE A 252 21.22 23.95 -10.07
CA PHE A 252 20.39 22.76 -9.96
C PHE A 252 21.07 21.55 -10.61
N VAL A 253 21.65 21.72 -11.78
CA VAL A 253 22.37 20.67 -12.51
C VAL A 253 23.59 20.21 -11.71
N ASP A 254 24.37 21.15 -11.16
CA ASP A 254 25.53 20.86 -10.33
C ASP A 254 25.15 20.09 -9.07
N TRP A 255 24.05 20.49 -8.42
CA TRP A 255 23.53 19.79 -7.25
C TRP A 255 23.09 18.36 -7.57
N LYS A 256 22.44 18.13 -8.74
CA LYS A 256 22.07 16.80 -9.18
C LYS A 256 23.28 15.91 -9.45
N ASN A 257 24.30 16.46 -10.13
CA ASN A 257 25.57 15.76 -10.36
C ASN A 257 26.29 15.43 -9.05
N GLN A 258 26.28 16.31 -8.05
CA GLN A 258 26.81 16.01 -6.71
C GLN A 258 26.08 14.87 -6.02
N LYS A 259 24.79 14.69 -6.30
CA LYS A 259 23.98 13.56 -5.81
C LYS A 259 24.20 12.25 -6.56
N GLY A 260 25.06 12.22 -7.55
CA GLY A 260 25.33 11.03 -8.38
C GLY A 260 24.35 10.86 -9.53
N ILE A 261 23.44 11.81 -9.77
CA ILE A 261 22.53 11.77 -10.92
C ILE A 261 23.21 12.53 -12.07
N LYS A 262 23.77 11.80 -13.03
CA LYS A 262 24.36 12.40 -14.23
C LYS A 262 23.34 13.29 -14.94
N THR A 263 23.56 14.61 -14.92
CA THR A 263 22.61 15.60 -15.40
C THR A 263 23.24 16.46 -16.49
N THR A 264 22.57 16.54 -17.63
CA THR A 264 23.00 17.35 -18.79
C THR A 264 22.04 18.52 -18.98
N LEU A 265 22.59 19.73 -19.07
CA LEU A 265 21.86 20.95 -19.37
C LEU A 265 21.95 21.25 -20.86
N VAL A 266 20.81 21.48 -21.51
CA VAL A 266 20.75 21.78 -22.96
C VAL A 266 19.88 23.02 -23.16
N PRO A 267 20.42 24.10 -23.78
CA PRO A 267 19.63 25.26 -24.18
C PRO A 267 18.57 24.88 -25.21
N LYS A 268 17.44 25.57 -25.19
CA LYS A 268 16.35 25.35 -26.16
C LYS A 268 16.80 25.57 -27.57
N SER A 269 17.71 26.52 -27.83
CA SER A 269 18.30 26.75 -29.15
C SER A 269 18.96 25.51 -29.72
N ASP A 270 19.67 24.73 -28.89
CA ASP A 270 20.35 23.50 -29.28
C ASP A 270 19.39 22.30 -29.32
N ALA A 271 18.40 22.26 -28.43
CA ALA A 271 17.36 21.23 -28.42
C ALA A 271 16.41 21.33 -29.61
N GLY A 272 16.25 22.53 -30.16
CA GLY A 272 15.40 22.83 -31.29
C GLY A 272 14.21 23.76 -30.95
N THR A 273 13.67 24.39 -31.98
CA THR A 273 12.65 25.42 -31.82
C THR A 273 11.22 24.88 -31.83
N THR A 274 11.02 23.62 -32.23
CA THR A 274 9.71 22.99 -32.35
C THR A 274 9.62 21.78 -31.40
N SER A 275 8.39 21.42 -31.01
CA SER A 275 8.12 20.20 -30.23
C SER A 275 8.66 18.94 -30.91
N THR A 276 8.63 18.92 -32.27
CA THR A 276 9.15 17.79 -33.05
C THR A 276 10.67 17.69 -32.96
N SER A 277 11.41 18.81 -33.08
CA SER A 277 12.87 18.80 -32.98
C SER A 277 13.34 18.42 -31.56
N ILE A 278 12.68 18.95 -30.54
CA ILE A 278 12.95 18.58 -29.15
C ILE A 278 12.69 17.08 -28.92
N LYS A 279 11.61 16.54 -29.48
CA LYS A 279 11.30 15.10 -29.39
C LYS A 279 12.37 14.22 -30.07
N ILE A 280 12.90 14.67 -31.21
CA ILE A 280 13.97 13.96 -31.93
C ILE A 280 15.26 13.96 -31.09
N MET A 281 15.64 15.10 -30.55
CA MET A 281 16.82 15.23 -29.69
C MET A 281 16.66 14.35 -28.43
N PHE A 282 15.50 14.36 -27.79
CA PHE A 282 15.21 13.53 -26.64
C PHE A 282 15.34 12.03 -26.96
N LYS A 283 14.85 11.59 -28.13
CA LYS A 283 15.04 10.20 -28.57
C LYS A 283 16.52 9.87 -28.80
N ALA A 284 17.29 10.79 -29.36
CA ALA A 284 18.72 10.58 -29.59
C ALA A 284 19.52 10.53 -28.26
N PHE A 285 19.03 11.18 -27.22
CA PHE A 285 19.60 11.14 -25.87
C PHE A 285 19.33 9.78 -25.19
N ILE A 286 18.16 9.19 -25.41
CA ILE A 286 17.75 7.91 -24.79
C ILE A 286 18.34 6.69 -25.52
N ILE A 287 18.44 6.73 -26.86
CA ILE A 287 18.88 5.58 -27.69
C ILE A 287 20.31 5.07 -27.37
N PRO A 288 21.32 5.90 -27.00
CA PRO A 288 22.63 5.39 -26.63
C PRO A 288 22.67 4.61 -25.31
N MET A 289 21.56 4.60 -24.54
CA MET A 289 21.44 3.98 -23.22
C MET A 289 20.80 2.58 -23.27
N ILE A 290 20.44 2.09 -24.45
CA ILE A 290 19.92 0.75 -24.73
C ILE A 290 20.95 0.00 -25.55
#